data_0a151b0a9534503f3b330146fedae2f5
#
_entry.id   0a151b0a9534503f3b330146fedae2f5
#
_cell.length_a   1.000
_cell.length_b   1.000
_cell.length_c   1.000
_cell.angle_alpha   90.00
_cell.angle_beta   90.00
_cell.angle_gamma   90.00
#
_symmetry.space_group_name_H-M   'P 1'
#
loop_
_entity.id
_entity.type
_entity.pdbx_description
1 polymer ?
#
loop_
_entity_poly.entity_id
_entity_poly.type
_entity_poly.pdbx_seq_one_letter_code
_entity_poly.pdbx_strand_id
1 'polypeptide(L)'
;AKDATIKWAFDKSADNPSAADVSEPAAISTTSFSLGSKLYFNGKQGDLSKLNPTEKISNARDEASYVAFSIVAKKGINFTPKKLTFNSQKCGTSGGVLDVVAKYGDNTVELLKGFNPERNSASSSDIELTALQTISGKVELYFYVYNLANNKQLALGNIVVTGDLDGTPISVPVYTLSVKSADETAGTLSVNPAGDKFDEGTRITVSTTENFGYHFQAWVDDNNTVVSTENPYSFDLNANTSLTAIYIKNEVYALNVKLEGGANANLVQFSP
;
A
#
# COMPACT_ATOMS: atom_id res chain seq x y z
N ALA A 1 18.79 22.00 -13.52
CA ALA A 1 17.98 20.78 -13.42
C ALA A 1 18.85 19.59 -13.80
N LYS A 2 18.69 18.48 -13.13
CA LYS A 2 19.39 17.22 -13.37
C LYS A 2 18.40 16.20 -13.88
N ASP A 3 18.74 15.46 -14.93
CA ASP A 3 17.85 14.45 -15.47
C ASP A 3 17.74 13.24 -14.52
N ALA A 4 16.54 12.73 -14.34
CA ALA A 4 16.26 11.51 -13.63
C ALA A 4 15.58 10.48 -14.53
N THR A 5 15.96 9.23 -14.35
CA THR A 5 15.33 8.07 -15.01
C THR A 5 14.99 7.04 -13.94
N ILE A 6 13.75 6.58 -13.98
CA ILE A 6 13.23 5.56 -13.06
C ILE A 6 12.69 4.42 -13.90
N LYS A 7 13.22 3.21 -13.72
CA LYS A 7 12.87 2.02 -14.49
C LYS A 7 12.34 0.94 -13.56
N TRP A 8 11.18 0.40 -13.88
CA TRP A 8 10.66 -0.83 -13.29
C TRP A 8 10.85 -1.95 -14.30
N ALA A 9 11.85 -2.79 -14.04
CA ALA A 9 11.98 -4.06 -14.74
C ALA A 9 11.10 -5.08 -14.04
N PHE A 10 10.13 -5.61 -14.76
CA PHE A 10 9.34 -6.76 -14.33
C PHE A 10 10.21 -8.00 -14.55
N ASP A 11 11.14 -8.28 -13.61
CA ASP A 11 12.06 -9.40 -13.78
C ASP A 11 11.47 -10.70 -13.19
N LYS A 12 11.61 -11.72 -13.98
CA LYS A 12 11.77 -13.19 -13.83
C LYS A 12 10.96 -13.95 -12.75
N SER A 13 10.65 -13.45 -11.61
CA SER A 13 9.74 -14.11 -10.67
C SER A 13 8.35 -13.48 -10.80
N ALA A 14 7.36 -14.29 -11.10
CA ALA A 14 5.98 -13.88 -11.32
C ALA A 14 5.37 -13.16 -10.12
N ASP A 15 6.00 -13.22 -8.96
CA ASP A 15 5.37 -12.90 -7.69
C ASP A 15 5.78 -11.56 -7.07
N ASN A 16 6.87 -10.93 -7.58
CA ASN A 16 7.30 -9.60 -7.13
C ASN A 16 8.07 -8.89 -8.23
N PRO A 17 7.49 -7.87 -8.86
CA PRO A 17 8.27 -6.96 -9.68
C PRO A 17 9.36 -6.34 -8.83
N SER A 18 10.59 -6.33 -9.35
CA SER A 18 11.74 -5.79 -8.65
C SER A 18 11.57 -4.31 -8.32
N ALA A 19 12.26 -3.84 -7.29
CA ALA A 19 12.36 -2.42 -7.00
C ALA A 19 12.83 -1.66 -8.26
N ALA A 20 12.39 -0.42 -8.42
CA ALA A 20 12.80 0.39 -9.55
C ALA A 20 14.31 0.67 -9.50
N ASP A 21 14.93 0.66 -10.67
CA ASP A 21 16.26 1.23 -10.88
C ASP A 21 16.13 2.75 -11.02
N VAL A 22 16.74 3.49 -10.13
CA VAL A 22 16.65 4.95 -10.04
C VAL A 22 18.03 5.55 -10.29
N SER A 23 18.16 6.37 -11.32
CA SER A 23 19.45 7.02 -11.64
C SER A 23 19.93 7.99 -10.55
N GLU A 24 18.99 8.56 -9.77
CA GLU A 24 19.25 9.56 -8.73
C GLU A 24 18.67 9.15 -7.38
N PRO A 25 19.18 8.08 -6.74
CA PRO A 25 18.60 7.52 -5.51
C PRO A 25 18.78 8.44 -4.29
N ALA A 26 19.68 9.42 -4.35
CA ALA A 26 19.79 10.44 -3.32
C ALA A 26 18.60 11.42 -3.32
N ALA A 27 17.96 11.62 -4.48
CA ALA A 27 16.89 12.59 -4.69
C ALA A 27 15.50 11.93 -4.82
N ILE A 28 15.44 10.72 -5.38
CA ILE A 28 14.19 10.00 -5.67
C ILE A 28 14.20 8.66 -4.95
N SER A 29 13.06 8.29 -4.39
CA SER A 29 12.75 6.91 -3.98
C SER A 29 11.47 6.44 -4.66
N THR A 30 11.23 5.12 -4.62
CA THR A 30 10.06 4.50 -5.20
C THR A 30 9.43 3.55 -4.20
N THR A 31 8.13 3.32 -4.34
CA THR A 31 7.45 2.26 -3.58
C THR A 31 7.43 0.95 -4.37
N SER A 32 7.21 -0.15 -3.67
CA SER A 32 6.85 -1.42 -4.28
C SER A 32 5.51 -1.30 -5.01
N PHE A 33 5.27 -2.20 -5.96
CA PHE A 33 3.96 -2.30 -6.61
C PHE A 33 2.86 -2.61 -5.59
N SER A 34 1.70 -2.00 -5.78
CA SER A 34 0.45 -2.44 -5.18
C SER A 34 -0.51 -2.90 -6.27
N LEU A 35 -1.30 -3.92 -5.95
CA LEU A 35 -2.31 -4.47 -6.84
C LEU A 35 -3.69 -4.27 -6.23
N GLY A 36 -4.65 -3.89 -7.07
CA GLY A 36 -6.06 -3.98 -6.71
C GLY A 36 -6.46 -5.45 -6.51
N SER A 37 -7.49 -5.69 -5.72
CA SER A 37 -7.93 -7.04 -5.31
C SER A 37 -8.37 -7.94 -6.48
N LYS A 38 -8.63 -7.37 -7.64
CA LYS A 38 -9.05 -8.10 -8.84
C LYS A 38 -7.92 -8.56 -9.74
N LEU A 39 -6.66 -8.24 -9.41
CA LEU A 39 -5.50 -8.60 -10.22
C LEU A 39 -4.42 -9.29 -9.39
N TYR A 40 -3.69 -10.18 -10.05
CA TYR A 40 -2.46 -10.76 -9.53
C TYR A 40 -1.46 -11.01 -10.65
N PHE A 41 -0.16 -10.99 -10.33
CA PHE A 41 0.87 -11.36 -11.30
C PHE A 41 1.02 -12.89 -11.38
N ASN A 42 1.02 -13.43 -12.58
CA ASN A 42 1.35 -14.83 -12.82
C ASN A 42 1.83 -15.06 -14.24
N GLY A 43 3.06 -15.48 -14.40
CA GLY A 43 3.67 -15.81 -15.68
C GLY A 43 4.14 -14.62 -16.49
N LYS A 44 4.70 -14.92 -17.66
CA LYS A 44 5.31 -13.94 -18.57
C LYS A 44 4.80 -14.08 -20.00
N GLN A 45 4.87 -12.97 -20.71
CA GLN A 45 4.72 -12.86 -22.14
C GLN A 45 5.96 -12.13 -22.69
N GLY A 46 6.94 -12.90 -23.19
CA GLY A 46 8.27 -12.33 -23.47
C GLY A 46 8.89 -11.76 -22.17
N ASP A 47 9.30 -10.50 -22.21
CA ASP A 47 9.85 -9.78 -21.05
C ASP A 47 8.79 -9.09 -20.18
N LEU A 48 7.50 -9.22 -20.54
CA LEU A 48 6.40 -8.60 -19.83
C LEU A 48 5.80 -9.56 -18.81
N SER A 49 5.39 -9.03 -17.65
CA SER A 49 4.67 -9.80 -16.62
C SER A 49 3.18 -9.82 -16.90
N LYS A 50 2.57 -11.00 -16.78
CA LYS A 50 1.13 -11.18 -16.99
C LYS A 50 0.34 -10.78 -15.74
N LEU A 51 -0.63 -9.90 -15.95
CA LEU A 51 -1.69 -9.56 -15.01
C LEU A 51 -2.87 -10.48 -15.26
N ASN A 52 -3.22 -11.23 -14.26
CA ASN A 52 -4.31 -12.20 -14.27
C ASN A 52 -5.46 -11.67 -13.44
N PRO A 53 -6.70 -11.78 -13.91
CA PRO A 53 -7.85 -11.38 -13.13
C PRO A 53 -8.25 -12.49 -12.16
N THR A 54 -8.71 -12.13 -10.97
CA THR A 54 -9.34 -13.04 -9.99
C THR A 54 -10.76 -13.42 -10.41
N GLU A 55 -11.39 -12.54 -11.20
CA GLU A 55 -12.72 -12.69 -11.78
C GLU A 55 -12.81 -11.92 -13.11
N LYS A 56 -13.88 -12.09 -13.87
CA LYS A 56 -14.11 -11.29 -15.07
C LYS A 56 -14.23 -9.80 -14.72
N ILE A 57 -13.43 -8.97 -15.37
CA ILE A 57 -13.50 -7.52 -15.26
C ILE A 57 -14.30 -6.96 -16.43
N SER A 58 -15.31 -6.16 -16.11
CA SER A 58 -16.24 -5.57 -17.08
C SER A 58 -15.53 -4.66 -18.10
N ASN A 59 -16.29 -4.10 -19.04
CA ASN A 59 -15.78 -3.18 -20.07
C ASN A 59 -15.70 -1.72 -19.58
N ALA A 60 -15.84 -1.48 -18.29
CA ALA A 60 -15.62 -0.19 -17.66
C ALA A 60 -14.48 -0.29 -16.65
N ARG A 61 -13.78 0.84 -16.43
CA ARG A 61 -12.75 0.94 -15.39
C ARG A 61 -13.33 0.49 -14.06
N ASP A 62 -12.55 -0.31 -13.35
CA ASP A 62 -12.86 -0.84 -12.02
C ASP A 62 -11.74 -0.42 -11.06
N GLU A 63 -12.10 0.29 -9.99
CA GLU A 63 -11.16 0.83 -9.01
C GLU A 63 -10.44 -0.27 -8.19
N ALA A 64 -10.88 -1.51 -8.27
CA ALA A 64 -10.21 -2.67 -7.68
C ALA A 64 -9.31 -3.43 -8.67
N SER A 65 -9.20 -2.96 -9.91
CA SER A 65 -8.43 -3.61 -10.98
C SER A 65 -7.28 -2.72 -11.47
N TYR A 66 -6.20 -2.67 -10.70
CA TYR A 66 -5.05 -1.83 -11.04
C TYR A 66 -3.72 -2.46 -10.62
N VAL A 67 -2.66 -1.95 -11.23
CA VAL A 67 -1.27 -1.99 -10.74
C VAL A 67 -0.86 -0.55 -10.47
N ALA A 68 -0.32 -0.28 -9.29
CA ALA A 68 0.13 1.06 -8.92
C ALA A 68 1.52 1.03 -8.29
N PHE A 69 2.26 2.12 -8.47
CA PHE A 69 3.54 2.38 -7.84
C PHE A 69 3.73 3.88 -7.69
N SER A 70 4.65 4.27 -6.81
CA SER A 70 4.89 5.68 -6.52
C SER A 70 6.32 6.07 -6.81
N ILE A 71 6.48 7.31 -7.21
CA ILE A 71 7.74 8.05 -7.22
C ILE A 71 7.66 9.08 -6.11
N VAL A 72 8.70 9.14 -5.29
CA VAL A 72 8.76 10.07 -4.16
C VAL A 72 9.99 10.96 -4.32
N ALA A 73 9.76 12.25 -4.58
CA ALA A 73 10.80 13.26 -4.47
C ALA A 73 11.12 13.49 -2.98
N LYS A 74 12.38 13.31 -2.60
CA LYS A 74 12.82 13.51 -1.22
C LYS A 74 12.70 14.97 -0.81
N LYS A 75 12.66 15.23 0.49
CA LYS A 75 12.54 16.59 1.03
C LYS A 75 13.62 17.50 0.45
N GLY A 76 13.22 18.68 -0.01
CA GLY A 76 14.09 19.64 -0.70
C GLY A 76 14.26 19.42 -2.20
N ILE A 77 13.69 18.36 -2.74
CA ILE A 77 13.69 18.06 -4.17
C ILE A 77 12.34 18.35 -4.80
N ASN A 78 12.39 18.97 -5.95
CA ASN A 78 11.28 19.12 -6.89
C ASN A 78 11.52 18.20 -8.09
N PHE A 79 10.56 17.37 -8.41
CA PHE A 79 10.59 16.49 -9.57
C PHE A 79 9.56 16.95 -10.60
N THR A 80 10.03 17.23 -11.82
CA THR A 80 9.15 17.57 -12.96
C THR A 80 9.14 16.40 -13.93
N PRO A 81 8.10 15.53 -13.86
CA PRO A 81 7.96 14.41 -14.79
C PRO A 81 7.83 14.90 -16.22
N LYS A 82 8.51 14.25 -17.16
CA LYS A 82 8.46 14.58 -18.59
C LYS A 82 7.79 13.51 -19.42
N LYS A 83 8.16 12.26 -19.22
CA LYS A 83 7.75 11.17 -20.08
C LYS A 83 7.55 9.88 -19.32
N LEU A 84 6.49 9.15 -19.68
CA LEU A 84 6.23 7.77 -19.27
C LEU A 84 6.24 6.89 -20.51
N THR A 85 7.08 5.87 -20.52
CA THR A 85 7.03 4.81 -21.53
C THR A 85 6.78 3.46 -20.90
N PHE A 86 6.09 2.57 -21.60
CA PHE A 86 5.89 1.19 -21.17
C PHE A 86 5.53 0.30 -22.35
N ASN A 87 5.65 -1.00 -22.13
CA ASN A 87 5.18 -2.01 -23.07
C ASN A 87 4.00 -2.77 -22.47
N SER A 88 3.04 -3.12 -23.34
CA SER A 88 1.89 -3.94 -22.97
C SER A 88 1.49 -4.85 -24.11
N GLN A 89 0.85 -5.98 -23.80
CA GLN A 89 0.41 -6.97 -24.80
C GLN A 89 -0.81 -7.73 -24.28
N LYS A 90 -1.79 -7.94 -25.15
CA LYS A 90 -2.88 -8.87 -24.87
C LYS A 90 -2.39 -10.31 -24.96
N CYS A 91 -2.76 -11.11 -23.97
CA CYS A 91 -2.51 -12.56 -23.97
C CYS A 91 -3.80 -13.34 -24.32
N GLY A 92 -4.54 -12.86 -25.31
CA GLY A 92 -5.78 -13.45 -25.80
C GLY A 92 -6.70 -12.43 -26.46
N THR A 93 -7.81 -12.88 -27.06
CA THR A 93 -8.74 -12.02 -27.81
C THR A 93 -9.45 -10.99 -26.92
N SER A 94 -9.70 -11.33 -25.65
CA SER A 94 -10.31 -10.43 -24.64
C SER A 94 -9.28 -10.13 -23.55
N GLY A 95 -8.10 -9.70 -23.96
CA GLY A 95 -6.92 -9.57 -23.09
C GLY A 95 -6.77 -8.23 -22.41
N GLY A 96 -7.79 -7.41 -22.36
CA GLY A 96 -7.81 -6.19 -21.55
C GLY A 96 -7.57 -4.89 -22.31
N VAL A 97 -7.94 -3.83 -21.65
CA VAL A 97 -7.76 -2.41 -22.02
C VAL A 97 -7.09 -1.71 -20.85
N LEU A 98 -6.26 -0.70 -21.14
CA LEU A 98 -5.51 0.06 -20.15
C LEU A 98 -5.97 1.51 -20.08
N ASP A 99 -6.12 1.99 -18.84
CA ASP A 99 -6.06 3.42 -18.52
C ASP A 99 -4.84 3.68 -17.65
N VAL A 100 -4.23 4.85 -17.78
CA VAL A 100 -3.13 5.29 -16.91
C VAL A 100 -3.53 6.61 -16.25
N VAL A 101 -3.42 6.65 -14.94
CA VAL A 101 -3.81 7.80 -14.12
C VAL A 101 -2.68 8.13 -13.15
N ALA A 102 -2.36 9.42 -13.02
CA ALA A 102 -1.47 9.92 -11.98
C ALA A 102 -2.29 10.57 -10.85
N LYS A 103 -1.88 10.29 -9.60
CA LYS A 103 -2.46 10.91 -8.40
C LYS A 103 -1.35 11.57 -7.57
N TYR A 104 -1.51 12.84 -7.22
CA TYR A 104 -0.58 13.57 -6.37
C TYR A 104 -1.31 14.68 -5.60
N GLY A 105 -1.10 14.75 -4.28
CA GLY A 105 -1.98 15.54 -3.42
C GLY A 105 -3.43 15.16 -3.65
N ASP A 106 -4.29 16.17 -3.83
CA ASP A 106 -5.72 16.00 -4.15
C ASP A 106 -5.98 15.93 -5.67
N ASN A 107 -4.92 15.97 -6.49
CA ASN A 107 -5.05 15.97 -7.93
C ASN A 107 -5.09 14.56 -8.52
N THR A 108 -5.94 14.37 -9.51
CA THR A 108 -6.00 13.17 -10.34
C THR A 108 -5.95 13.60 -11.80
N VAL A 109 -4.98 13.05 -12.54
CA VAL A 109 -4.76 13.36 -13.95
C VAL A 109 -4.85 12.07 -14.76
N GLU A 110 -5.77 12.05 -15.73
CA GLU A 110 -5.87 10.95 -16.69
C GLU A 110 -4.80 11.13 -17.77
N LEU A 111 -3.84 10.22 -17.84
CA LEU A 111 -2.71 10.27 -18.76
C LEU A 111 -2.97 9.49 -20.04
N LEU A 112 -3.72 8.39 -19.94
CA LEU A 112 -4.09 7.53 -21.05
C LEU A 112 -5.46 6.90 -20.76
N LYS A 113 -6.33 6.83 -21.76
CA LYS A 113 -7.66 6.25 -21.62
C LYS A 113 -7.99 5.29 -22.77
N GLY A 114 -8.53 4.15 -22.42
CA GLY A 114 -9.06 3.19 -23.40
C GLY A 114 -7.99 2.61 -24.31
N PHE A 115 -6.74 2.54 -23.90
CA PHE A 115 -5.67 1.97 -24.70
C PHE A 115 -5.88 0.46 -24.87
N ASN A 116 -5.86 0.03 -26.12
CA ASN A 116 -6.14 -1.34 -26.50
C ASN A 116 -4.87 -1.99 -27.07
N PRO A 117 -4.05 -2.68 -26.25
CA PRO A 117 -2.78 -3.24 -26.74
C PRO A 117 -2.96 -4.28 -27.83
N GLU A 118 -1.94 -4.44 -28.67
CA GLU A 118 -1.88 -5.49 -29.67
C GLU A 118 -1.77 -6.88 -29.01
N ARG A 119 -2.21 -7.90 -29.76
CA ARG A 119 -2.16 -9.29 -29.31
C ARG A 119 -0.89 -10.02 -29.73
N ASN A 120 -0.46 -9.81 -30.95
CA ASN A 120 0.59 -10.61 -31.58
C ASN A 120 1.99 -10.07 -31.33
N SER A 121 2.08 -8.86 -30.83
CA SER A 121 3.34 -8.17 -30.48
C SER A 121 3.14 -7.23 -29.30
N ALA A 122 4.22 -6.91 -28.62
CA ALA A 122 4.18 -5.90 -27.58
C ALA A 122 3.91 -4.52 -28.18
N SER A 123 2.93 -3.82 -27.64
CA SER A 123 2.66 -2.42 -27.95
C SER A 123 3.55 -1.53 -27.09
N SER A 124 4.19 -0.54 -27.71
CA SER A 124 4.94 0.51 -26.99
C SER A 124 4.05 1.72 -26.83
N SER A 125 3.99 2.24 -25.61
CA SER A 125 3.30 3.48 -25.28
C SER A 125 4.33 4.53 -24.88
N ASP A 126 4.12 5.76 -25.33
CA ASP A 126 4.95 6.92 -25.09
C ASP A 126 4.02 8.09 -24.73
N ILE A 127 4.05 8.50 -23.47
CA ILE A 127 3.12 9.49 -22.91
C ILE A 127 3.92 10.67 -22.40
N GLU A 128 3.65 11.86 -22.98
CA GLU A 128 4.16 13.11 -22.44
C GLU A 128 3.45 13.46 -21.14
N LEU A 129 4.21 13.75 -20.09
CA LEU A 129 3.70 14.02 -18.75
C LEU A 129 3.54 15.54 -18.46
N THR A 130 3.43 16.34 -19.51
CA THR A 130 3.29 17.80 -19.39
C THR A 130 2.04 18.26 -18.62
N ALA A 131 1.04 17.38 -18.53
CA ALA A 131 -0.13 17.63 -17.68
C ALA A 131 0.17 17.54 -16.18
N LEU A 132 1.28 16.90 -15.81
CA LEU A 132 1.75 16.84 -14.43
C LEU A 132 2.63 18.07 -14.16
N GLN A 133 2.31 18.78 -13.11
CA GLN A 133 3.15 19.87 -12.64
C GLN A 133 4.37 19.33 -11.90
N THR A 134 5.28 20.22 -11.54
CA THR A 134 6.40 19.89 -10.64
C THR A 134 5.88 19.36 -9.32
N ILE A 135 6.43 18.25 -8.87
CA ILE A 135 5.98 17.48 -7.72
C ILE A 135 7.02 17.58 -6.62
N SER A 136 6.57 18.04 -5.45
CA SER A 136 7.30 17.91 -4.18
C SER A 136 6.64 16.79 -3.38
N GLY A 137 7.34 15.70 -3.11
CA GLY A 137 6.80 14.55 -2.43
C GLY A 137 6.33 13.44 -3.37
N LYS A 138 5.16 12.87 -3.17
CA LYS A 138 4.74 11.62 -3.83
C LYS A 138 3.82 11.87 -5.03
N VAL A 139 4.09 11.15 -6.12
CA VAL A 139 3.13 10.90 -7.20
C VAL A 139 2.91 9.40 -7.35
N GLU A 140 1.66 8.99 -7.47
CA GLU A 140 1.25 7.61 -7.68
C GLU A 140 0.80 7.43 -9.12
N LEU A 141 1.28 6.40 -9.79
CA LEU A 141 0.88 6.01 -11.14
C LEU A 141 0.05 4.74 -11.06
N TYR A 142 -1.18 4.81 -11.54
CA TYR A 142 -2.13 3.70 -11.59
C TYR A 142 -2.30 3.25 -13.04
N PHE A 143 -2.11 1.96 -13.27
CA PHE A 143 -2.44 1.26 -14.52
C PHE A 143 -3.70 0.45 -14.27
N TYR A 144 -4.84 0.98 -14.65
CA TYR A 144 -6.11 0.26 -14.55
C TYR A 144 -6.26 -0.68 -15.73
N VAL A 145 -6.64 -1.93 -15.45
CA VAL A 145 -6.90 -2.95 -16.44
C VAL A 145 -8.37 -3.35 -16.38
N TYR A 146 -9.06 -3.28 -17.50
CA TYR A 146 -10.46 -3.65 -17.58
C TYR A 146 -10.78 -4.34 -18.92
N ASN A 147 -12.03 -4.75 -19.15
CA ASN A 147 -12.43 -5.57 -20.29
C ASN A 147 -11.57 -6.84 -20.41
N LEU A 148 -11.45 -7.56 -19.30
CA LEU A 148 -10.58 -8.72 -19.16
C LEU A 148 -11.40 -9.95 -18.73
N ALA A 149 -11.47 -10.97 -19.62
CA ALA A 149 -12.12 -12.23 -19.29
C ALA A 149 -11.30 -12.99 -18.22
N ASN A 150 -11.97 -13.77 -17.39
CA ASN A 150 -11.36 -14.48 -16.25
C ASN A 150 -10.25 -15.49 -16.62
N ASN A 151 -10.16 -15.88 -17.87
CA ASN A 151 -9.13 -16.79 -18.41
C ASN A 151 -8.16 -16.09 -19.38
N LYS A 152 -8.14 -14.77 -19.40
CA LYS A 152 -7.28 -13.95 -20.26
C LYS A 152 -6.40 -13.06 -19.40
N GLN A 153 -5.29 -12.61 -19.96
CA GLN A 153 -4.32 -11.79 -19.28
C GLN A 153 -3.93 -10.59 -20.13
N LEU A 154 -3.47 -9.53 -19.45
CA LEU A 154 -2.75 -8.44 -20.07
C LEU A 154 -1.32 -8.44 -19.52
N ALA A 155 -0.34 -8.45 -20.40
CA ALA A 155 1.06 -8.34 -20.02
C ALA A 155 1.50 -6.87 -19.99
N LEU A 156 2.29 -6.50 -18.98
CA LEU A 156 2.79 -5.15 -18.76
C LEU A 156 4.26 -5.21 -18.33
N GLY A 157 5.06 -4.24 -18.77
CA GLY A 157 6.45 -4.14 -18.36
C GLY A 157 7.21 -3.02 -19.01
N ASN A 158 8.53 -2.99 -18.79
CA ASN A 158 9.43 -1.96 -19.30
C ASN A 158 8.94 -0.53 -19.00
N ILE A 159 8.45 -0.32 -17.79
CA ILE A 159 7.93 0.99 -17.38
C ILE A 159 9.11 1.90 -17.05
N VAL A 160 9.17 3.04 -17.73
CA VAL A 160 10.21 4.05 -17.53
C VAL A 160 9.55 5.42 -17.37
N VAL A 161 9.92 6.12 -16.32
CA VAL A 161 9.59 7.55 -16.14
C VAL A 161 10.87 8.36 -16.21
N THR A 162 10.86 9.41 -16.98
CA THR A 162 11.94 10.41 -17.02
C THR A 162 11.42 11.76 -16.57
N GLY A 163 12.30 12.60 -16.05
CA GLY A 163 11.96 13.95 -15.63
C GLY A 163 13.18 14.72 -15.14
N ASP A 164 12.97 15.96 -14.77
CA ASP A 164 14.00 16.86 -14.24
C ASP A 164 13.90 16.93 -12.72
N LEU A 165 15.04 17.02 -12.09
CA LEU A 165 15.19 17.29 -10.66
C LEU A 165 15.75 18.71 -10.45
N ASP A 166 15.19 19.40 -9.50
CA ASP A 166 15.68 20.68 -8.99
C ASP A 166 15.71 20.67 -7.46
N GLY A 167 16.61 21.45 -6.88
CA GLY A 167 16.81 21.51 -5.44
C GLY A 167 17.93 20.61 -4.93
N THR A 168 18.09 20.59 -3.62
CA THR A 168 19.08 19.79 -2.90
C THR A 168 18.40 18.93 -1.85
N PRO A 169 18.70 17.63 -1.78
CA PRO A 169 18.11 16.78 -0.75
C PRO A 169 18.42 17.31 0.65
N ILE A 170 17.38 17.48 1.45
CA ILE A 170 17.51 17.86 2.85
C ILE A 170 17.50 16.56 3.66
N SER A 171 18.60 16.31 4.39
CA SER A 171 18.67 15.20 5.33
C SER A 171 17.65 15.43 6.45
N VAL A 172 16.78 14.46 6.65
CA VAL A 172 15.81 14.45 7.73
C VAL A 172 16.30 13.44 8.76
N PRO A 173 16.33 13.77 10.06
CA PRO A 173 16.61 12.78 11.09
C PRO A 173 15.68 11.57 10.97
N VAL A 174 16.23 10.38 11.22
CA VAL A 174 15.46 9.14 11.25
C VAL A 174 15.37 8.68 12.69
N TYR A 175 14.14 8.45 13.15
CA TYR A 175 13.88 7.97 14.50
C TYR A 175 13.37 6.53 14.49
N THR A 176 13.65 5.83 15.57
CA THR A 176 13.16 4.47 15.79
C THR A 176 11.85 4.49 16.59
N LEU A 177 10.95 3.60 16.23
CA LEU A 177 9.73 3.31 16.95
C LEU A 177 9.75 1.85 17.42
N SER A 178 9.56 1.66 18.72
CA SER A 178 9.35 0.33 19.31
C SER A 178 7.94 0.27 19.90
N VAL A 179 7.13 -0.66 19.46
CA VAL A 179 5.78 -0.89 20.01
C VAL A 179 5.70 -2.31 20.54
N LYS A 180 5.35 -2.46 21.81
CA LYS A 180 5.32 -3.75 22.51
C LYS A 180 3.99 -3.93 23.21
N SER A 181 3.66 -5.18 23.50
CA SER A 181 2.59 -5.54 24.42
C SER A 181 3.18 -5.88 25.79
N ALA A 182 2.55 -5.42 26.87
CA ALA A 182 2.90 -5.86 28.23
C ALA A 182 2.47 -7.32 28.46
N ASP A 183 1.47 -7.80 27.73
CA ASP A 183 0.98 -9.17 27.73
C ASP A 183 0.62 -9.58 26.28
N GLU A 184 1.43 -10.42 25.67
CA GLU A 184 1.23 -10.88 24.29
C GLU A 184 -0.03 -11.70 24.10
N THR A 185 -0.62 -12.21 25.20
CA THR A 185 -1.89 -12.94 25.16
C THR A 185 -3.11 -12.03 25.21
N ALA A 186 -2.92 -10.73 25.54
CA ALA A 186 -3.99 -9.79 25.75
C ALA A 186 -4.52 -9.11 24.48
N GLY A 187 -3.72 -9.07 23.42
CA GLY A 187 -4.13 -8.43 22.17
C GLY A 187 -3.06 -8.48 21.09
N THR A 188 -3.44 -8.02 19.89
CA THR A 188 -2.54 -7.90 18.74
C THR A 188 -2.28 -6.43 18.42
N LEU A 189 -1.02 -6.10 18.11
CA LEU A 189 -0.59 -4.73 17.82
C LEU A 189 -0.57 -4.46 16.31
N SER A 190 -0.85 -3.23 15.94
CA SER A 190 -0.68 -2.73 14.57
C SER A 190 -0.02 -1.36 14.57
N VAL A 191 0.85 -1.13 13.60
CA VAL A 191 1.54 0.14 13.36
C VAL A 191 1.34 0.56 11.92
N ASN A 192 0.89 1.79 11.71
CA ASN A 192 0.70 2.36 10.38
C ASN A 192 1.37 3.75 10.27
N PRO A 193 2.27 3.97 9.31
CA PRO A 193 2.80 3.00 8.35
C PRO A 193 3.59 1.89 9.05
N ALA A 194 3.65 0.70 8.42
CA ALA A 194 4.39 -0.44 8.95
C ALA A 194 5.91 -0.17 8.91
N GLY A 195 6.62 -0.53 9.97
CA GLY A 195 8.06 -0.34 10.10
C GLY A 195 8.48 -0.01 11.52
N ASP A 196 9.78 0.16 11.70
CA ASP A 196 10.41 0.52 12.98
C ASP A 196 11.34 1.73 12.88
N LYS A 197 11.52 2.31 11.67
CA LYS A 197 12.33 3.50 11.40
C LYS A 197 11.60 4.42 10.45
N PHE A 198 11.50 5.68 10.83
CA PHE A 198 10.75 6.67 10.08
C PHE A 198 11.44 8.02 10.12
N ASP A 199 11.26 8.80 9.07
CA ASP A 199 11.72 10.18 9.01
C ASP A 199 11.02 11.03 10.08
N GLU A 200 11.73 12.03 10.59
CA GLU A 200 11.18 13.04 11.53
C GLU A 200 9.85 13.61 11.00
N GLY A 201 8.87 13.70 11.89
CA GLY A 201 7.55 14.23 11.56
C GLY A 201 6.62 13.22 10.88
N THR A 202 7.05 11.97 10.68
CA THR A 202 6.15 10.94 10.14
C THR A 202 4.96 10.74 11.07
N ARG A 203 3.75 10.86 10.52
CA ARG A 203 2.51 10.55 11.24
C ARG A 203 2.40 9.05 11.44
N ILE A 204 2.42 8.62 12.69
CA ILE A 204 2.28 7.22 13.11
C ILE A 204 0.92 7.02 13.75
N THR A 205 0.30 5.90 13.46
CA THR A 205 -0.89 5.42 14.17
C THR A 205 -0.57 4.04 14.75
N VAL A 206 -0.68 3.90 16.05
CA VAL A 206 -0.59 2.62 16.75
C VAL A 206 -1.97 2.20 17.22
N SER A 207 -2.26 0.91 17.13
CA SER A 207 -3.52 0.36 17.61
C SER A 207 -3.33 -1.05 18.16
N THR A 208 -4.27 -1.47 18.98
CA THR A 208 -4.37 -2.85 19.43
C THR A 208 -5.78 -3.37 19.28
N THR A 209 -5.89 -4.65 18.96
CA THR A 209 -7.14 -5.41 19.01
C THR A 209 -7.09 -6.32 20.24
N GLU A 210 -8.03 -6.14 21.14
CA GLU A 210 -8.12 -6.87 22.40
C GLU A 210 -8.53 -8.34 22.17
N ASN A 211 -7.91 -9.23 22.91
CA ASN A 211 -8.35 -10.61 22.97
C ASN A 211 -9.43 -10.79 24.05
N PHE A 212 -10.25 -11.82 23.90
CA PHE A 212 -11.30 -12.12 24.87
C PHE A 212 -10.74 -12.22 26.30
N GLY A 213 -11.39 -11.55 27.23
CA GLY A 213 -10.99 -11.51 28.65
C GLY A 213 -9.99 -10.41 29.01
N TYR A 214 -9.66 -9.53 28.06
CA TYR A 214 -8.79 -8.40 28.30
C TYR A 214 -9.42 -7.09 27.82
N HIS A 215 -8.94 -6.00 28.37
CA HIS A 215 -9.35 -4.65 28.01
C HIS A 215 -8.11 -3.75 27.93
N PHE A 216 -7.95 -3.02 26.83
CA PHE A 216 -6.85 -2.05 26.66
C PHE A 216 -7.01 -0.90 27.65
N GLN A 217 -5.93 -0.57 28.34
CA GLN A 217 -5.92 0.51 29.33
C GLN A 217 -5.22 1.76 28.81
N ALA A 218 -3.99 1.62 28.35
CA ALA A 218 -3.18 2.75 27.93
C ALA A 218 -1.94 2.32 27.12
N TRP A 219 -1.39 3.27 26.40
CA TRP A 219 -0.01 3.27 25.92
C TRP A 219 0.87 3.95 26.95
N VAL A 220 1.94 3.30 27.35
CA VAL A 220 2.94 3.87 28.29
C VAL A 220 4.32 3.93 27.63
N ASP A 221 5.16 4.85 28.10
CA ASP A 221 6.57 4.95 27.73
C ASP A 221 7.46 3.97 28.53
N ASP A 222 8.78 4.01 28.30
CA ASP A 222 9.75 3.16 28.99
C ASP A 222 9.84 3.44 30.50
N ASN A 223 9.30 4.56 30.98
CA ASN A 223 9.22 4.92 32.39
C ASN A 223 7.87 4.52 33.02
N ASN A 224 7.03 3.78 32.29
CA ASN A 224 5.64 3.47 32.65
C ASN A 224 4.74 4.72 32.83
N THR A 225 5.10 5.82 32.18
CA THR A 225 4.26 7.01 32.14
C THR A 225 3.21 6.86 31.04
N VAL A 226 1.95 7.14 31.38
CA VAL A 226 0.85 7.08 30.39
C VAL A 226 1.04 8.16 29.33
N VAL A 227 1.17 7.74 28.09
CA VAL A 227 1.29 8.58 26.89
C VAL A 227 -0.09 8.86 26.30
N SER A 228 -0.94 7.84 26.22
CA SER A 228 -2.30 7.96 25.70
C SER A 228 -3.19 6.81 26.18
N THR A 229 -4.47 7.09 26.32
CA THR A 229 -5.53 6.09 26.56
C THR A 229 -6.37 5.84 25.32
N GLU A 230 -6.04 6.49 24.19
CA GLU A 230 -6.76 6.31 22.92
C GLU A 230 -6.29 5.06 22.19
N ASN A 231 -7.22 4.37 21.56
CA ASN A 231 -6.97 3.25 20.67
C ASN A 231 -7.94 3.33 19.47
N PRO A 232 -7.47 3.66 18.24
CA PRO A 232 -6.08 3.92 17.86
C PRO A 232 -5.52 5.26 18.40
N TYR A 233 -4.21 5.31 18.61
CA TYR A 233 -3.47 6.51 18.99
C TYR A 233 -2.56 6.97 17.85
N SER A 234 -2.63 8.26 17.50
CA SER A 234 -1.85 8.86 16.41
C SER A 234 -1.01 10.03 16.88
N PHE A 235 0.26 10.06 16.46
CA PHE A 235 1.23 11.11 16.80
C PHE A 235 2.25 11.31 15.67
N ASP A 236 2.97 12.44 15.72
CA ASP A 236 4.10 12.69 14.80
C ASP A 236 5.40 12.28 15.49
N LEU A 237 6.18 11.42 14.81
CA LEU A 237 7.43 10.89 15.36
C LEU A 237 8.54 11.93 15.22
N ASN A 238 8.92 12.56 16.34
CA ASN A 238 9.94 13.59 16.40
C ASN A 238 11.16 13.21 17.28
N ALA A 239 11.17 11.99 17.79
CA ALA A 239 12.25 11.39 18.57
C ALA A 239 12.14 9.88 18.57
N ASN A 240 13.20 9.18 18.97
CA ASN A 240 13.10 7.74 19.24
C ASN A 240 12.01 7.50 20.30
N THR A 241 11.05 6.65 19.97
CA THR A 241 9.85 6.45 20.78
C THR A 241 9.67 4.96 21.07
N SER A 242 9.35 4.66 22.31
CA SER A 242 8.95 3.33 22.76
C SER A 242 7.57 3.43 23.40
N LEU A 243 6.67 2.55 22.97
CA LEU A 243 5.30 2.46 23.48
C LEU A 243 5.02 1.02 23.88
N THR A 244 4.42 0.85 25.06
CA THR A 244 3.95 -0.44 25.56
C THR A 244 2.44 -0.37 25.77
N ALA A 245 1.70 -1.29 25.13
CA ALA A 245 0.27 -1.43 25.39
C ALA A 245 0.03 -2.14 26.73
N ILE A 246 -0.71 -1.49 27.60
CA ILE A 246 -1.13 -2.03 28.91
C ILE A 246 -2.58 -2.50 28.81
N TYR A 247 -2.85 -3.66 29.38
CA TYR A 247 -4.17 -4.24 29.43
C TYR A 247 -4.61 -4.57 30.86
N ILE A 248 -5.92 -4.56 31.07
CA ILE A 248 -6.55 -5.06 32.29
C ILE A 248 -7.24 -6.38 31.94
N LYS A 249 -7.00 -7.38 32.76
CA LYS A 249 -7.73 -8.64 32.64
C LYS A 249 -9.13 -8.46 33.21
N ASN A 250 -10.15 -8.84 32.44
CA ASN A 250 -11.53 -8.75 32.89
C ASN A 250 -11.77 -9.68 34.08
N GLU A 251 -12.48 -9.19 35.08
CA GLU A 251 -12.90 -10.04 36.20
C GLU A 251 -13.93 -11.06 35.71
N VAL A 252 -13.72 -12.31 36.08
CA VAL A 252 -14.64 -13.40 35.78
C VAL A 252 -15.47 -13.67 37.01
N TYR A 253 -16.74 -13.41 36.93
CA TYR A 253 -17.69 -13.75 37.99
C TYR A 253 -18.29 -15.11 37.70
N ALA A 254 -18.21 -16.04 38.67
CA ALA A 254 -18.92 -17.30 38.61
C ALA A 254 -20.40 -17.09 38.92
N LEU A 255 -21.27 -17.36 37.95
CA LEU A 255 -22.71 -17.41 38.20
C LEU A 255 -23.10 -18.80 38.66
N ASN A 256 -23.39 -18.98 39.96
CA ASN A 256 -23.95 -20.19 40.49
C ASN A 256 -25.48 -20.17 40.36
N VAL A 257 -26.01 -20.86 39.36
CA VAL A 257 -27.46 -21.03 39.20
C VAL A 257 -27.89 -22.31 39.93
N LYS A 258 -28.60 -22.17 41.01
CA LYS A 258 -29.27 -23.30 41.69
C LYS A 258 -30.69 -23.41 41.14
N LEU A 259 -30.95 -24.45 40.39
CA LEU A 259 -32.29 -24.75 39.91
C LEU A 259 -33.07 -25.49 41.03
N GLU A 260 -34.02 -24.81 41.64
CA GLU A 260 -34.98 -25.43 42.55
C GLU A 260 -36.31 -25.61 41.79
N GLY A 261 -36.67 -26.83 41.49
CA GLY A 261 -37.99 -27.15 40.91
C GLY A 261 -37.99 -28.41 40.08
N GLY A 262 -39.13 -29.06 40.06
CA GLY A 262 -39.35 -30.37 39.49
C GLY A 262 -39.16 -30.49 37.98
N ALA A 263 -39.60 -31.60 37.39
CA ALA A 263 -39.27 -32.22 36.11
C ALA A 263 -39.39 -31.37 34.80
N ASN A 264 -39.56 -30.02 34.83
CA ASN A 264 -39.69 -29.15 33.67
C ASN A 264 -38.81 -27.88 33.78
N ALA A 265 -37.59 -28.00 34.30
CA ALA A 265 -36.63 -26.90 34.23
C ALA A 265 -36.19 -26.71 32.79
N ASN A 266 -36.65 -25.62 32.15
CA ASN A 266 -36.13 -25.18 30.84
C ASN A 266 -34.69 -24.75 30.99
N LEU A 267 -33.83 -25.21 30.09
CA LEU A 267 -32.47 -24.76 29.97
C LEU A 267 -32.44 -23.23 29.73
N VAL A 268 -31.85 -22.50 30.66
CA VAL A 268 -31.56 -21.07 30.46
C VAL A 268 -30.25 -20.97 29.70
N GLN A 269 -30.31 -20.47 28.48
CA GLN A 269 -29.13 -20.24 27.66
C GLN A 269 -28.69 -18.78 27.88
N PHE A 270 -27.46 -18.62 28.39
CA PHE A 270 -26.83 -17.30 28.50
C PHE A 270 -25.98 -17.10 27.26
N SER A 271 -26.21 -15.99 26.54
CA SER A 271 -25.26 -15.50 25.53
C SER A 271 -24.33 -14.49 26.20
N PRO A 272 -23.03 -14.50 25.85
CA PRO A 272 -22.08 -13.51 26.32
C PRO A 272 -22.37 -12.12 25.78
#